data_9cb9161144e150f96032559a1588de77
#
_entry.id   9cb9161144e150f96032559a1588de77
#
_cell.length_a   1.000
_cell.length_b   1.000
_cell.length_c   1.000
_cell.angle_alpha   90.00
_cell.angle_beta   90.00
_cell.angle_gamma   90.00
#
_symmetry.space_group_name_H-M   'P 1'
#
loop_
_entity.id
_entity.type
_entity.pdbx_description
1 polymer ?
#
loop_
_entity_poly.entity_id
_entity_poly.type
_entity_poly.pdbx_seq_one_letter_code
_entity_poly.pdbx_strand_id
1 'polypeptide(L)'
;VKNILLATVILLNLSAVAWADIDLPVENGVVTSGVGWRVDPFGSGKLAFHRGIDIAVPVGTPVRAIRKGLVVFAGDRRGYGSTVIVEHANGDRTLYGHNSLVRVHSGELVEPGTVVAFSGNTGRSTGPHVHFERLPSGRPVIEPVEMEETELPQLVDNRDQKYIFEQKMDESVNSILRTINRIGTAGQGG
;
A
#
# COMPACT_ATOMS: atom_id res chain seq x y z
N VAL A 1 -6.24 -56.44 -39.65
CA VAL A 1 -5.81 -55.98 -38.30
C VAL A 1 -5.75 -54.45 -38.37
N LYS A 2 -6.76 -53.78 -37.75
CA LYS A 2 -6.90 -52.32 -37.74
C LYS A 2 -6.12 -51.75 -36.55
N ASN A 3 -5.06 -50.99 -36.76
CA ASN A 3 -4.35 -50.23 -35.74
C ASN A 3 -5.15 -48.97 -35.45
N ILE A 4 -5.73 -48.92 -34.26
CA ILE A 4 -6.35 -47.71 -33.70
C ILE A 4 -5.25 -46.93 -33.01
N LEU A 5 -4.84 -45.81 -33.64
CA LEU A 5 -3.97 -44.81 -33.00
C LEU A 5 -4.80 -44.01 -31.99
N LEU A 6 -4.54 -44.25 -30.72
CA LEU A 6 -5.13 -43.47 -29.62
C LEU A 6 -4.30 -42.17 -29.45
N ALA A 7 -4.81 -41.09 -30.01
CA ALA A 7 -4.22 -39.77 -29.80
C ALA A 7 -4.64 -39.25 -28.43
N THR A 8 -3.77 -39.34 -27.45
CA THR A 8 -3.92 -38.67 -26.15
C THR A 8 -3.70 -37.18 -26.30
N VAL A 9 -4.80 -36.42 -26.33
CA VAL A 9 -4.77 -34.98 -26.23
C VAL A 9 -4.46 -34.61 -24.78
N ILE A 10 -3.20 -34.25 -24.51
CA ILE A 10 -2.82 -33.64 -23.24
C ILE A 10 -3.30 -32.20 -23.25
N LEU A 11 -4.44 -31.93 -22.63
CA LEU A 11 -4.89 -30.59 -22.30
C LEU A 11 -3.95 -30.02 -21.25
N LEU A 12 -2.96 -29.24 -21.66
CA LEU A 12 -2.22 -28.34 -20.77
C LEU A 12 -3.22 -27.29 -20.26
N ASN A 13 -3.74 -27.50 -19.06
CA ASN A 13 -4.34 -26.41 -18.30
C ASN A 13 -3.23 -25.44 -17.92
N LEU A 14 -2.97 -24.45 -18.76
CA LEU A 14 -2.29 -23.23 -18.32
C LEU A 14 -3.25 -22.55 -17.34
N SER A 15 -3.08 -22.84 -16.06
CA SER A 15 -3.60 -21.97 -15.01
C SER A 15 -2.92 -20.64 -15.22
N ALA A 16 -3.59 -19.70 -15.88
CA ALA A 16 -3.22 -18.32 -15.85
C ALA A 16 -3.19 -17.94 -14.37
N VAL A 17 -1.99 -17.78 -13.82
CA VAL A 17 -1.81 -17.12 -12.53
C VAL A 17 -2.39 -15.73 -12.79
N ALA A 18 -3.63 -15.53 -12.38
CA ALA A 18 -4.22 -14.22 -12.34
C ALA A 18 -3.30 -13.42 -11.41
N TRP A 19 -2.48 -12.57 -11.97
CA TRP A 19 -1.87 -11.47 -11.22
C TRP A 19 -3.07 -10.78 -10.61
N ALA A 20 -3.19 -10.86 -9.27
CA ALA A 20 -4.20 -10.07 -8.58
C ALA A 20 -3.93 -8.64 -9.03
N ASP A 21 -4.79 -8.13 -9.92
CA ASP A 21 -4.77 -6.73 -10.30
C ASP A 21 -4.84 -5.97 -8.98
N ILE A 22 -3.74 -5.29 -8.65
CA ILE A 22 -3.76 -4.36 -7.53
C ILE A 22 -4.69 -3.26 -8.02
N ASP A 23 -5.95 -3.30 -7.58
CA ASP A 23 -6.92 -2.26 -7.88
C ASP A 23 -6.33 -0.92 -7.45
N LEU A 24 -5.74 -0.20 -8.40
CA LEU A 24 -5.21 1.13 -8.17
C LEU A 24 -6.38 2.13 -8.23
N PRO A 25 -6.38 3.15 -7.37
CA PRO A 25 -7.45 4.14 -7.34
C PRO A 25 -7.42 5.12 -8.52
N VAL A 26 -6.42 5.02 -9.38
CA VAL A 26 -6.21 5.89 -10.56
C VAL A 26 -5.85 5.06 -11.79
N GLU A 27 -6.32 5.51 -12.94
CA GLU A 27 -5.95 4.93 -14.23
C GLU A 27 -4.56 5.44 -14.68
N ASN A 28 -3.78 4.59 -15.30
CA ASN A 28 -2.46 4.91 -15.90
C ASN A 28 -1.45 5.55 -14.92
N GLY A 29 -1.59 5.32 -13.61
CA GLY A 29 -0.64 5.78 -12.61
C GLY A 29 0.61 4.91 -12.54
N VAL A 30 1.76 5.52 -12.19
CA VAL A 30 3.02 4.81 -11.95
C VAL A 30 3.29 4.75 -10.45
N VAL A 31 3.40 3.53 -9.89
CA VAL A 31 3.80 3.37 -8.48
C VAL A 31 5.27 3.77 -8.34
N THR A 32 5.52 4.85 -7.60
CA THR A 32 6.86 5.42 -7.39
C THR A 32 7.45 5.09 -6.04
N SER A 33 6.62 4.72 -5.05
CA SER A 33 7.07 4.31 -3.73
C SER A 33 6.11 3.31 -3.11
N GLY A 34 6.67 2.25 -2.49
CA GLY A 34 5.92 1.23 -1.77
C GLY A 34 5.82 1.50 -0.27
N VAL A 35 5.11 0.60 0.44
CA VAL A 35 5.06 0.56 1.91
C VAL A 35 6.42 0.13 2.45
N GLY A 36 6.94 0.81 3.47
CA GLY A 36 8.17 0.41 4.14
C GLY A 36 8.99 1.57 4.69
N TRP A 37 10.12 1.23 5.30
CA TRP A 37 11.09 2.20 5.78
C TRP A 37 11.85 2.82 4.61
N ARG A 38 11.91 4.14 4.58
CA ARG A 38 12.67 4.91 3.58
C ARG A 38 13.31 6.13 4.23
N VAL A 39 14.36 6.65 3.61
CA VAL A 39 14.88 7.97 4.01
C VAL A 39 13.80 9.00 3.77
N ASP A 40 13.58 9.89 4.73
CA ASP A 40 12.60 10.96 4.61
C ASP A 40 12.87 11.81 3.35
N PRO A 41 11.93 11.86 2.40
CA PRO A 41 12.12 12.55 1.12
C PRO A 41 12.21 14.09 1.29
N PHE A 42 11.94 14.61 2.48
CA PHE A 42 11.99 16.05 2.78
C PHE A 42 13.36 16.50 3.31
N GLY A 43 14.38 15.65 3.22
CA GLY A 43 15.75 16.01 3.50
C GLY A 43 16.15 16.02 4.97
N SER A 44 15.34 15.49 5.88
CA SER A 44 15.72 15.35 7.29
C SER A 44 16.87 14.37 7.52
N GLY A 45 17.19 13.51 6.54
CA GLY A 45 18.18 12.44 6.65
C GLY A 45 17.74 11.28 7.57
N LYS A 46 16.57 11.36 8.20
CA LYS A 46 16.03 10.35 9.12
C LYS A 46 15.27 9.26 8.34
N LEU A 47 15.17 8.07 8.92
CA LEU A 47 14.29 7.02 8.42
C LEU A 47 12.84 7.33 8.82
N ALA A 48 11.92 7.22 7.85
CA ALA A 48 10.48 7.35 8.05
C ALA A 48 9.76 6.12 7.47
N PHE A 49 8.74 5.65 8.17
CA PHE A 49 7.93 4.53 7.67
C PHE A 49 6.82 5.05 6.75
N HIS A 50 6.84 4.64 5.50
CA HIS A 50 5.80 4.92 4.52
C HIS A 50 4.67 3.90 4.65
N ARG A 51 3.46 4.36 4.94
CA ARG A 51 2.31 3.49 5.29
C ARG A 51 1.49 3.03 4.09
N GLY A 52 1.71 3.65 2.94
CA GLY A 52 0.95 3.41 1.73
C GLY A 52 1.84 3.25 0.51
N ILE A 53 1.22 3.34 -0.64
CA ILE A 53 1.91 3.46 -1.93
C ILE A 53 1.69 4.86 -2.48
N ASP A 54 2.74 5.42 -3.11
CA ASP A 54 2.65 6.68 -3.83
C ASP A 54 2.54 6.37 -5.33
N ILE A 55 1.50 6.92 -5.97
CA ILE A 55 1.18 6.68 -7.37
C ILE A 55 1.27 8.02 -8.10
N ALA A 56 2.35 8.20 -8.88
CA ALA A 56 2.55 9.42 -9.68
C ALA A 56 1.52 9.51 -10.78
N VAL A 57 0.81 10.63 -10.81
CA VAL A 57 -0.19 11.02 -11.81
C VAL A 57 -0.24 12.54 -11.92
N PRO A 58 -0.67 13.11 -13.06
CA PRO A 58 -0.92 14.55 -13.18
C PRO A 58 -1.96 15.03 -12.16
N VAL A 59 -1.82 16.29 -11.70
CA VAL A 59 -2.85 16.93 -10.88
C VAL A 59 -4.18 16.95 -11.63
N GLY A 60 -5.28 16.66 -10.92
CA GLY A 60 -6.62 16.61 -11.52
C GLY A 60 -7.01 15.25 -12.11
N THR A 61 -6.16 14.23 -11.99
CA THR A 61 -6.54 12.85 -12.38
C THR A 61 -7.65 12.34 -11.46
N PRO A 62 -8.75 11.74 -11.98
CA PRO A 62 -9.81 11.18 -11.16
C PRO A 62 -9.29 10.07 -10.23
N VAL A 63 -9.55 10.20 -8.93
CA VAL A 63 -9.26 9.20 -7.90
C VAL A 63 -10.56 8.48 -7.57
N ARG A 64 -10.57 7.15 -7.72
CA ARG A 64 -11.78 6.32 -7.61
C ARG A 64 -11.75 5.43 -6.39
N ALA A 65 -12.90 5.20 -5.78
CA ALA A 65 -13.07 4.17 -4.77
C ALA A 65 -12.78 2.79 -5.39
N ILE A 66 -11.87 2.02 -4.78
CA ILE A 66 -11.54 0.67 -5.28
C ILE A 66 -12.56 -0.38 -4.84
N ARG A 67 -13.35 -0.11 -3.81
CA ARG A 67 -14.40 -0.99 -3.29
C ARG A 67 -15.58 -0.18 -2.77
N LYS A 68 -16.76 -0.81 -2.73
CA LYS A 68 -17.96 -0.27 -2.07
C LYS A 68 -17.69 0.02 -0.60
N GLY A 69 -18.21 1.16 -0.10
CA GLY A 69 -18.06 1.51 1.31
C GLY A 69 -18.75 2.82 1.68
N LEU A 70 -18.61 3.15 2.96
CA LEU A 70 -19.07 4.40 3.55
C LEU A 70 -17.88 5.37 3.68
N VAL A 71 -18.02 6.59 3.20
CA VAL A 71 -17.03 7.64 3.45
C VAL A 71 -17.07 8.02 4.93
N VAL A 72 -16.02 7.67 5.68
CA VAL A 72 -15.93 7.99 7.11
C VAL A 72 -15.14 9.28 7.37
N PHE A 73 -14.40 9.77 6.38
CA PHE A 73 -13.70 11.06 6.44
C PHE A 73 -13.55 11.67 5.05
N ALA A 74 -13.77 12.97 4.94
CA ALA A 74 -13.56 13.77 3.73
C ALA A 74 -13.17 15.20 4.14
N GLY A 75 -11.89 15.59 3.92
CA GLY A 75 -11.39 16.91 4.36
C GLY A 75 -9.87 16.95 4.44
N ASP A 76 -9.34 18.02 5.06
CA ASP A 76 -7.91 18.17 5.26
C ASP A 76 -7.42 17.40 6.48
N ARG A 77 -6.29 16.68 6.30
CA ARG A 77 -5.66 15.86 7.33
C ARG A 77 -4.17 16.16 7.37
N ARG A 78 -3.65 16.34 8.59
CA ARG A 78 -2.23 16.63 8.80
C ARG A 78 -1.33 15.60 8.10
N GLY A 79 -0.36 16.09 7.35
CA GLY A 79 0.56 15.28 6.56
C GLY A 79 -0.04 14.77 5.24
N TYR A 80 -1.29 14.31 5.24
CA TYR A 80 -1.94 13.74 4.05
C TYR A 80 -2.60 14.79 3.13
N GLY A 81 -2.74 16.05 3.59
CA GLY A 81 -3.47 17.08 2.84
C GLY A 81 -4.95 16.73 2.69
N SER A 82 -5.57 17.15 1.59
CA SER A 82 -6.98 16.83 1.31
C SER A 82 -7.14 15.33 1.08
N THR A 83 -7.93 14.69 1.95
CA THR A 83 -7.97 13.25 2.16
C THR A 83 -9.40 12.73 2.14
N VAL A 84 -9.59 11.53 1.57
CA VAL A 84 -10.81 10.74 1.70
C VAL A 84 -10.46 9.41 2.36
N ILE A 85 -11.32 8.94 3.28
CA ILE A 85 -11.24 7.61 3.88
C ILE A 85 -12.58 6.92 3.71
N VAL A 86 -12.55 5.72 3.12
CA VAL A 86 -13.73 4.87 2.90
C VAL A 86 -13.62 3.63 3.76
N GLU A 87 -14.66 3.34 4.55
CA GLU A 87 -14.80 2.11 5.33
C GLU A 87 -15.63 1.08 4.56
N HIS A 88 -15.13 -0.13 4.46
CA HIS A 88 -15.74 -1.24 3.74
C HIS A 88 -16.51 -2.18 4.67
N ALA A 89 -17.38 -3.01 4.10
CA ALA A 89 -18.27 -3.90 4.87
C ALA A 89 -17.55 -4.85 5.85
N ASN A 90 -16.29 -5.20 5.57
CA ASN A 90 -15.46 -6.03 6.45
C ASN A 90 -14.71 -5.21 7.54
N GLY A 91 -14.97 -3.91 7.65
CA GLY A 91 -14.31 -3.02 8.58
C GLY A 91 -12.92 -2.53 8.14
N ASP A 92 -12.41 -2.99 6.99
CA ASP A 92 -11.19 -2.42 6.40
C ASP A 92 -11.47 -1.01 5.91
N ARG A 93 -10.41 -0.21 5.80
CA ARG A 93 -10.51 1.15 5.24
C ARG A 93 -9.51 1.36 4.11
N THR A 94 -9.87 2.25 3.19
CA THR A 94 -8.94 2.78 2.19
C THR A 94 -8.82 4.28 2.37
N LEU A 95 -7.58 4.79 2.27
CA LEU A 95 -7.25 6.20 2.38
C LEU A 95 -6.67 6.69 1.06
N TYR A 96 -7.14 7.86 0.63
CA TYR A 96 -6.73 8.56 -0.59
C TYR A 96 -6.24 9.95 -0.19
N GLY A 97 -4.92 10.18 -0.21
CA GLY A 97 -4.28 11.43 0.24
C GLY A 97 -3.73 12.29 -0.89
N HIS A 98 -3.30 13.49 -0.52
CA HIS A 98 -2.68 14.54 -1.35
C HIS A 98 -3.57 15.07 -2.48
N ASN A 99 -4.90 14.94 -2.34
CA ASN A 99 -5.84 15.35 -3.37
C ASN A 99 -5.86 16.88 -3.55
N SER A 100 -6.18 17.35 -4.75
CA SER A 100 -6.43 18.76 -5.04
C SER A 100 -7.88 19.17 -4.74
N LEU A 101 -8.82 18.21 -4.90
CA LEU A 101 -10.23 18.43 -4.68
C LEU A 101 -10.89 17.13 -4.20
N VAL A 102 -11.68 17.21 -3.14
CA VAL A 102 -12.53 16.12 -2.64
C VAL A 102 -13.93 16.27 -3.25
N ARG A 103 -14.54 15.16 -3.69
CA ARG A 103 -15.83 15.13 -4.40
C ARG A 103 -16.97 14.54 -3.57
N VAL A 104 -16.65 13.93 -2.45
CA VAL A 104 -17.60 13.22 -1.57
C VAL A 104 -17.61 13.83 -0.18
N HIS A 105 -18.61 13.47 0.62
CA HIS A 105 -18.77 13.96 1.99
C HIS A 105 -18.78 12.77 2.97
N SER A 106 -18.40 13.00 4.21
CA SER A 106 -18.55 12.01 5.28
C SER A 106 -20.01 11.58 5.41
N GLY A 107 -20.23 10.26 5.51
CA GLY A 107 -21.57 9.65 5.52
C GLY A 107 -22.10 9.25 4.14
N GLU A 108 -21.40 9.55 3.06
CA GLU A 108 -21.79 9.18 1.69
C GLU A 108 -21.41 7.71 1.39
N LEU A 109 -22.31 6.98 0.72
CA LEU A 109 -22.03 5.63 0.21
C LEU A 109 -21.41 5.73 -1.19
N VAL A 110 -20.34 4.99 -1.41
CA VAL A 110 -19.64 4.92 -2.69
C VAL A 110 -19.58 3.49 -3.21
N GLU A 111 -19.71 3.35 -4.53
CA GLU A 111 -19.51 2.08 -5.24
C GLU A 111 -18.10 2.03 -5.85
N PRO A 112 -17.60 0.82 -6.23
CA PRO A 112 -16.34 0.72 -6.96
C PRO A 112 -16.37 1.58 -8.22
N GLY A 113 -15.31 2.35 -8.49
CA GLY A 113 -15.22 3.27 -9.62
C GLY A 113 -15.80 4.67 -9.38
N THR A 114 -16.54 4.91 -8.28
CA THR A 114 -17.01 6.27 -7.91
C THR A 114 -15.82 7.20 -7.76
N VAL A 115 -15.83 8.37 -8.42
CA VAL A 115 -14.81 9.40 -8.27
C VAL A 115 -14.97 10.06 -6.90
N VAL A 116 -14.03 9.79 -5.99
CA VAL A 116 -14.05 10.32 -4.62
C VAL A 116 -13.24 11.61 -4.47
N ALA A 117 -12.24 11.80 -5.35
CA ALA A 117 -11.38 12.99 -5.33
C ALA A 117 -10.72 13.19 -6.70
N PHE A 118 -9.94 14.25 -6.81
CA PHE A 118 -8.97 14.47 -7.88
C PHE A 118 -7.57 14.57 -7.29
N SER A 119 -6.60 13.93 -7.94
CA SER A 119 -5.19 13.93 -7.53
C SER A 119 -4.62 15.34 -7.41
N GLY A 120 -3.63 15.50 -6.55
CA GLY A 120 -3.04 16.80 -6.29
C GLY A 120 -1.59 16.73 -5.81
N ASN A 121 -1.24 17.72 -4.98
CA ASN A 121 0.06 17.85 -4.33
C ASN A 121 -0.11 18.58 -2.98
N THR A 122 -1.23 18.30 -2.27
CA THR A 122 -1.53 18.96 -0.98
C THR A 122 -0.89 18.21 0.19
N GLY A 123 -0.77 18.90 1.34
CA GLY A 123 -0.13 18.34 2.52
C GLY A 123 1.39 18.16 2.37
N ARG A 124 1.94 17.12 3.00
CA ARG A 124 3.37 16.79 2.95
C ARG A 124 3.67 15.92 1.73
N SER A 125 3.85 16.55 0.59
CA SER A 125 4.09 15.90 -0.71
C SER A 125 5.29 16.53 -1.42
N THR A 126 6.07 15.74 -2.14
CA THR A 126 7.24 16.19 -2.93
C THR A 126 6.93 16.44 -4.39
N GLY A 127 5.72 16.12 -4.84
CA GLY A 127 5.28 16.29 -6.24
C GLY A 127 3.90 15.70 -6.47
N PRO A 128 3.30 15.90 -7.65
CA PRO A 128 1.97 15.39 -7.96
C PRO A 128 1.87 13.86 -7.88
N HIS A 129 1.04 13.35 -6.96
CA HIS A 129 0.77 11.92 -6.79
C HIS A 129 -0.48 11.69 -5.95
N VAL A 130 -0.95 10.47 -5.91
CA VAL A 130 -1.93 9.97 -4.93
C VAL A 130 -1.22 9.09 -3.93
N HIS A 131 -1.34 9.40 -2.65
CA HIS A 131 -0.96 8.50 -1.57
C HIS A 131 -2.13 7.59 -1.25
N PHE A 132 -1.94 6.28 -1.37
CA PHE A 132 -2.99 5.29 -1.17
C PHE A 132 -2.62 4.28 -0.09
N GLU A 133 -3.52 4.11 0.91
CA GLU A 133 -3.35 3.12 1.98
C GLU A 133 -4.51 2.12 2.00
N ARG A 134 -4.21 0.86 2.32
CA ARG A 134 -5.16 -0.15 2.77
C ARG A 134 -4.96 -0.39 4.26
N LEU A 135 -5.97 -0.12 5.06
CA LEU A 135 -5.95 -0.21 6.51
C LEU A 135 -6.85 -1.37 6.94
N PRO A 136 -6.27 -2.50 7.40
CA PRO A 136 -7.05 -3.62 7.93
C PRO A 136 -7.95 -3.20 9.09
N SER A 137 -9.07 -3.90 9.26
CA SER A 137 -9.99 -3.70 10.38
C SER A 137 -9.27 -3.78 11.73
N GLY A 138 -9.68 -2.93 12.68
CA GLY A 138 -9.07 -2.86 13.99
C GLY A 138 -7.76 -2.06 14.06
N ARG A 139 -7.22 -1.59 12.93
CA ARG A 139 -6.08 -0.68 12.94
C ARG A 139 -6.57 0.75 13.12
N PRO A 140 -6.21 1.44 14.21
CA PRO A 140 -6.58 2.84 14.38
C PRO A 140 -5.98 3.66 13.24
N VAL A 141 -6.74 4.60 12.71
CA VAL A 141 -6.23 5.64 11.82
C VAL A 141 -5.43 6.60 12.70
N ILE A 142 -4.16 6.25 12.95
CA ILE A 142 -3.29 7.04 13.82
C ILE A 142 -2.99 8.34 13.08
N GLU A 143 -3.39 9.46 13.67
CA GLU A 143 -2.89 10.75 13.24
C GLU A 143 -1.37 10.78 13.42
N PRO A 144 -0.61 11.43 12.52
CA PRO A 144 0.81 11.64 12.78
C PRO A 144 0.94 12.38 14.11
N VAL A 145 1.31 11.68 15.16
CA VAL A 145 1.68 12.30 16.43
C VAL A 145 2.95 13.06 16.12
N GLU A 146 2.94 14.39 16.30
CA GLU A 146 4.20 15.08 16.55
C GLU A 146 4.78 14.42 17.79
N MET A 147 5.85 13.67 17.61
CA MET A 147 6.71 13.42 18.76
C MET A 147 7.26 14.79 19.14
N GLU A 148 6.72 15.35 20.22
CA GLU A 148 7.39 16.45 20.89
C GLU A 148 8.83 16.02 21.10
N GLU A 149 9.75 16.93 20.84
CA GLU A 149 11.20 16.72 20.92
C GLU A 149 11.70 16.48 22.38
N THR A 150 10.83 16.12 23.29
CA THR A 150 11.12 15.80 24.66
C THR A 150 11.38 14.30 24.77
N GLU A 151 12.68 13.99 24.90
CA GLU A 151 13.26 12.66 25.21
C GLU A 151 13.54 11.73 24.02
N LEU A 152 14.39 12.18 23.11
CA LEU A 152 15.27 11.23 22.42
C LEU A 152 16.40 10.86 23.40
N PRO A 153 16.65 9.57 23.67
CA PRO A 153 17.91 9.16 24.28
C PRO A 153 19.04 9.65 23.39
N GLN A 154 19.90 10.47 23.92
CA GLN A 154 21.05 11.02 23.21
C GLN A 154 21.92 9.89 22.69
N LEU A 155 22.32 9.99 21.45
CA LEU A 155 23.46 9.31 20.84
C LEU A 155 23.29 7.79 20.57
N VAL A 156 22.66 7.49 19.43
CA VAL A 156 23.09 6.31 18.67
C VAL A 156 23.90 6.81 17.49
N ASP A 157 25.19 6.52 17.51
CA ASP A 157 26.13 6.82 16.41
C ASP A 157 25.59 6.21 15.10
N ASN A 158 25.81 6.88 13.97
CA ASN A 158 25.40 6.42 12.63
C ASN A 158 25.84 4.98 12.32
N ARG A 159 26.86 4.47 13.01
CA ARG A 159 27.33 3.06 12.93
C ARG A 159 26.34 2.08 13.55
N ASP A 160 25.71 2.45 14.66
CA ASP A 160 24.77 1.58 15.38
C ASP A 160 23.43 1.48 14.62
N GLN A 161 22.99 2.56 13.94
CA GLN A 161 21.79 2.51 13.10
C GLN A 161 21.97 1.59 11.89
N LYS A 162 23.15 1.61 11.26
CA LYS A 162 23.49 0.71 10.17
C LYS A 162 23.51 -0.76 10.63
N TYR A 163 24.11 -1.02 11.78
CA TYR A 163 24.16 -2.36 12.38
C TYR A 163 22.78 -2.91 12.73
N ILE A 164 21.90 -2.09 13.34
CA ILE A 164 20.53 -2.47 13.66
C ILE A 164 19.70 -2.74 12.40
N PHE A 165 19.95 -1.97 11.34
CA PHE A 165 19.30 -2.17 10.05
C PHE A 165 19.75 -3.48 9.40
N GLU A 166 21.04 -3.77 9.39
CA GLU A 166 21.61 -5.02 8.87
C GLU A 166 21.06 -6.23 9.64
N GLN A 167 21.02 -6.19 10.98
CA GLN A 167 20.43 -7.27 11.79
C GLN A 167 18.94 -7.51 11.48
N LYS A 168 18.15 -6.45 11.36
CA LYS A 168 16.71 -6.59 11.03
C LYS A 168 16.48 -7.11 9.62
N MET A 169 17.34 -6.75 8.67
CA MET A 169 17.32 -7.30 7.31
C MET A 169 17.63 -8.80 7.33
N ASP A 170 18.66 -9.20 8.08
CA ASP A 170 19.05 -10.60 8.21
C ASP A 170 17.96 -11.44 8.90
N GLU A 171 17.33 -10.93 9.94
CA GLU A 171 16.19 -11.59 10.59
C GLU A 171 15.00 -11.76 9.62
N SER A 172 14.71 -10.74 8.83
CA SER A 172 13.62 -10.77 7.84
C SER A 172 13.91 -11.79 6.73
N VAL A 173 15.13 -11.80 6.18
CA VAL A 173 15.57 -12.76 5.16
C VAL A 173 15.55 -14.18 5.72
N ASN A 174 16.06 -14.40 6.93
CA ASN A 174 16.07 -15.69 7.59
C ASN A 174 14.67 -16.21 7.92
N SER A 175 13.72 -15.32 8.25
CA SER A 175 12.31 -15.65 8.45
C SER A 175 11.68 -16.16 7.14
N ILE A 176 11.94 -15.46 6.02
CA ILE A 176 11.47 -15.87 4.70
C ILE A 176 12.06 -17.21 4.28
N LEU A 177 13.37 -17.41 4.47
CA LEU A 177 14.07 -18.66 4.14
C LEU A 177 13.53 -19.85 4.96
N ARG A 178 13.25 -19.66 6.26
CA ARG A 178 12.62 -20.68 7.10
C ARG A 178 11.21 -21.05 6.60
N THR A 179 10.44 -20.07 6.13
CA THR A 179 9.11 -20.29 5.58
C THR A 179 9.19 -21.08 4.27
N ILE A 180 10.11 -20.74 3.37
CA ILE A 180 10.33 -21.46 2.10
C ILE A 180 10.79 -22.89 2.35
N ASN A 181 11.75 -23.12 3.24
CA ASN A 181 12.23 -24.47 3.58
C ASN A 181 11.14 -25.34 4.23
N ARG A 182 10.23 -24.74 5.02
CA ARG A 182 9.11 -25.46 5.63
C ARG A 182 8.08 -25.93 4.61
N ILE A 183 7.90 -25.16 3.53
CA ILE A 183 7.02 -25.51 2.41
C ILE A 183 7.69 -26.59 1.53
N GLY A 184 9.00 -26.51 1.32
CA GLY A 184 9.78 -27.45 0.51
C GLY A 184 9.88 -28.86 1.12
N THR A 185 9.87 -29.00 2.44
CA THR A 185 9.94 -30.31 3.13
C THR A 185 8.58 -31.00 3.31
N ALA A 186 7.45 -30.29 3.13
CA ALA A 186 6.12 -30.86 3.19
C ALA A 186 5.69 -31.60 1.89
N GLY A 187 6.51 -31.54 0.84
CA GLY A 187 6.24 -32.15 -0.47
C GLY A 187 6.95 -33.47 -0.78
N GLN A 188 7.71 -34.07 0.18
CA GLN A 188 8.43 -35.33 -0.03
C GLN A 188 8.00 -36.42 0.96
N GLY A 189 6.74 -36.62 1.14
CA GLY A 189 6.21 -37.68 1.99
C GLY A 189 4.85 -38.16 1.48
N GLY A 190 4.85 -38.96 0.45
CA GLY A 190 3.67 -39.61 -0.11
C GLY A 190 4.07 -40.64 -1.15
#